data_94522c5f5c08625ce16d96939c07ff4d
#
_entry.id   94522c5f5c08625ce16d96939c07ff4d
#
_cell.length_a   1.000
_cell.length_b   1.000
_cell.length_c   1.000
_cell.angle_alpha   90.00
_cell.angle_beta   90.00
_cell.angle_gamma   90.00
#
_symmetry.space_group_name_H-M   'P 1'
#
loop_
_entity.id
_entity.type
_entity.pdbx_description
1 polymer ?
#
loop_
_entity_poly.entity_id
_entity_poly.type
_entity_poly.pdbx_seq_one_letter_code
_entity_poly.pdbx_strand_id
1 'polypeptide(L)'
;MVHLPLRTVAIPEAAARVHDAWIGELEERLAEGPATWNRLARDYLVQLAAPDVTDYDERVADPAVPLARREALLALDPRNVTLEPEYYGDIDAERFARVKPLLWLWYTFDRCLPGGQNVALPVRVRRALAPHIFARCGRNFKCFHNVEFSFGYNMEVGDDVVVHRNVLLDDRGVIRLGDRVSISDYANIYSHTHSIVEQKDVTSVPTVLEDDVRITYHATVLAGVRVGKNGMVGAVAVATKDVRPWHVNVGIPAKSVRVKPNAPPDAYVTERIARRPPEA
;
A
#
# COMPACT_ATOMS: atom_id res chain seq x y z
N MET A 1 22.60 -9.81 1.67
CA MET A 1 21.60 -10.79 1.15
C MET A 1 21.26 -10.32 -0.24
N VAL A 2 21.35 -11.18 -1.23
CA VAL A 2 20.97 -10.81 -2.60
C VAL A 2 19.44 -10.67 -2.64
N HIS A 3 18.94 -9.54 -3.16
CA HIS A 3 17.52 -9.38 -3.43
C HIS A 3 17.14 -10.36 -4.55
N LEU A 4 16.37 -11.39 -4.20
CA LEU A 4 15.81 -12.29 -5.20
C LEU A 4 14.51 -11.66 -5.71
N PRO A 5 14.46 -11.29 -6.99
CA PRO A 5 13.21 -10.80 -7.56
C PRO A 5 12.15 -11.90 -7.48
N LEU A 6 10.88 -11.51 -7.38
CA LEU A 6 9.79 -12.45 -7.48
C LEU A 6 9.89 -13.20 -8.81
N ARG A 7 9.77 -14.54 -8.73
CA ARG A 7 9.82 -15.39 -9.91
C ARG A 7 8.69 -15.01 -10.87
N THR A 8 9.03 -14.83 -12.13
CA THR A 8 8.02 -14.72 -13.18
C THR A 8 7.52 -16.11 -13.52
N VAL A 9 6.21 -16.30 -13.42
CA VAL A 9 5.54 -17.55 -13.82
C VAL A 9 4.84 -17.29 -15.14
N ALA A 10 5.15 -18.10 -16.15
CA ALA A 10 4.47 -18.02 -17.43
C ALA A 10 2.99 -18.44 -17.27
N ILE A 11 2.10 -17.68 -17.88
CA ILE A 11 0.68 -17.99 -18.02
C ILE A 11 0.39 -18.37 -19.46
N PRO A 12 -0.74 -19.03 -19.75
CA PRO A 12 -1.11 -19.36 -21.14
C PRO A 12 -1.11 -18.10 -22.02
N GLU A 13 -0.63 -18.23 -23.26
CA GLU A 13 -0.45 -17.10 -24.18
C GLU A 13 -1.76 -16.31 -24.42
N ALA A 14 -2.90 -17.00 -24.50
CA ALA A 14 -4.21 -16.37 -24.65
C ALA A 14 -4.53 -15.45 -23.45
N ALA A 15 -4.22 -15.90 -22.23
CA ALA A 15 -4.40 -15.08 -21.01
C ALA A 15 -3.42 -13.90 -20.99
N ALA A 16 -2.17 -14.12 -21.39
CA ALA A 16 -1.17 -13.06 -21.48
C ALA A 16 -1.62 -11.94 -22.43
N ARG A 17 -2.11 -12.29 -23.63
CA ARG A 17 -2.64 -11.30 -24.59
C ARG A 17 -3.80 -10.48 -24.03
N VAL A 18 -4.73 -11.12 -23.31
CA VAL A 18 -5.86 -10.41 -22.68
C VAL A 18 -5.36 -9.46 -21.59
N HIS A 19 -4.43 -9.93 -20.75
CA HIS A 19 -3.84 -9.07 -19.70
C HIS A 19 -3.06 -7.89 -20.29
N ASP A 20 -2.32 -8.11 -21.38
CA ASP A 20 -1.54 -7.05 -22.02
C ASP A 20 -2.46 -5.98 -22.62
N ALA A 21 -3.53 -6.41 -23.32
CA ALA A 21 -4.53 -5.49 -23.85
C ALA A 21 -5.22 -4.70 -22.74
N TRP A 22 -5.59 -5.37 -21.65
CA TRP A 22 -6.28 -4.75 -20.54
C TRP A 22 -5.41 -3.70 -19.80
N ILE A 23 -4.12 -4.03 -19.58
CA ILE A 23 -3.18 -3.09 -18.98
C ILE A 23 -2.89 -1.91 -19.92
N GLY A 24 -2.72 -2.17 -21.22
CA GLY A 24 -2.52 -1.10 -22.21
C GLY A 24 -3.68 -0.10 -22.21
N GLU A 25 -4.92 -0.61 -22.27
CA GLU A 25 -6.10 0.26 -22.19
C GLU A 25 -6.16 1.05 -20.86
N LEU A 26 -5.84 0.40 -19.73
CA LEU A 26 -5.81 1.06 -18.43
C LEU A 26 -4.78 2.21 -18.42
N GLU A 27 -3.58 1.98 -18.91
CA GLU A 27 -2.50 2.97 -18.96
C GLU A 27 -2.86 4.15 -19.89
N GLU A 28 -3.47 3.88 -21.05
CA GLU A 28 -3.97 4.92 -21.97
C GLU A 28 -5.02 5.79 -21.29
N ARG A 29 -6.01 5.18 -20.64
CA ARG A 29 -7.08 5.93 -19.94
C ARG A 29 -6.57 6.68 -18.72
N LEU A 30 -5.57 6.16 -17.99
CA LEU A 30 -4.93 6.88 -16.89
C LEU A 30 -4.20 8.14 -17.38
N ALA A 31 -3.60 8.09 -18.58
CA ALA A 31 -2.90 9.21 -19.20
C ALA A 31 -3.84 10.36 -19.62
N GLU A 32 -5.14 10.12 -19.78
CA GLU A 32 -6.14 11.18 -20.01
C GLU A 32 -6.25 12.18 -18.83
N GLY A 33 -5.83 11.77 -17.65
CA GLY A 33 -5.72 12.61 -16.46
C GLY A 33 -6.92 12.55 -15.50
N PRO A 34 -6.80 13.24 -14.35
CA PRO A 34 -7.72 13.09 -13.22
C PRO A 34 -9.19 13.40 -13.51
N ALA A 35 -9.48 14.25 -14.49
CA ALA A 35 -10.85 14.61 -14.86
C ALA A 35 -11.67 13.40 -15.35
N THR A 36 -11.01 12.36 -15.87
CA THR A 36 -11.67 11.16 -16.41
C THR A 36 -11.68 9.99 -15.43
N TRP A 37 -10.91 10.02 -14.35
CA TRP A 37 -10.68 8.86 -13.49
C TRP A 37 -11.93 8.33 -12.77
N ASN A 38 -12.91 9.18 -12.46
CA ASN A 38 -14.21 8.72 -11.93
C ASN A 38 -14.91 7.80 -12.92
N ARG A 39 -14.95 8.21 -14.19
CA ARG A 39 -15.54 7.41 -15.27
C ARG A 39 -14.73 6.14 -15.54
N LEU A 40 -13.40 6.27 -15.58
CA LEU A 40 -12.49 5.14 -15.73
C LEU A 40 -12.76 4.07 -14.67
N ALA A 41 -12.73 4.44 -13.38
CA ALA A 41 -12.92 3.50 -12.29
C ALA A 41 -14.30 2.84 -12.34
N ARG A 42 -15.38 3.64 -12.55
CA ARG A 42 -16.72 3.12 -12.72
C ARG A 42 -16.81 2.09 -13.86
N ASP A 43 -16.31 2.45 -15.02
CA ASP A 43 -16.45 1.61 -16.23
C ASP A 43 -15.71 0.26 -16.04
N TYR A 44 -14.49 0.27 -15.48
CA TYR A 44 -13.79 -0.96 -15.19
C TYR A 44 -14.51 -1.82 -14.15
N LEU A 45 -15.02 -1.21 -13.08
CA LEU A 45 -15.75 -1.94 -12.05
C LEU A 45 -17.07 -2.49 -12.56
N VAL A 46 -17.79 -1.74 -13.41
CA VAL A 46 -19.03 -2.22 -14.05
C VAL A 46 -18.72 -3.40 -14.98
N GLN A 47 -17.68 -3.30 -15.82
CA GLN A 47 -17.28 -4.41 -16.69
C GLN A 47 -16.93 -5.69 -15.91
N LEU A 48 -16.31 -5.56 -14.76
CA LEU A 48 -15.91 -6.71 -13.93
C LEU A 48 -17.06 -7.30 -13.10
N ALA A 49 -17.88 -6.44 -12.47
CA ALA A 49 -18.90 -6.87 -11.50
C ALA A 49 -20.31 -7.01 -12.10
N ALA A 50 -20.55 -6.37 -13.23
CA ALA A 50 -21.86 -6.32 -13.88
C ALA A 50 -21.74 -6.29 -15.42
N PRO A 51 -21.11 -7.31 -16.04
CA PRO A 51 -20.81 -7.33 -17.47
C PRO A 51 -22.06 -7.34 -18.37
N ASP A 52 -23.23 -7.59 -17.80
CA ASP A 52 -24.54 -7.52 -18.46
C ASP A 52 -25.05 -6.07 -18.61
N VAL A 53 -24.42 -5.10 -17.98
CA VAL A 53 -24.81 -3.69 -18.00
C VAL A 53 -24.07 -2.98 -19.12
N THR A 54 -24.77 -2.61 -20.17
CA THR A 54 -24.24 -1.88 -21.34
C THR A 54 -24.37 -0.37 -21.20
N ASP A 55 -25.42 0.10 -20.52
CA ASP A 55 -25.62 1.51 -20.15
C ASP A 55 -25.84 1.62 -18.65
N TYR A 56 -24.83 2.15 -17.97
CA TYR A 56 -24.85 2.29 -16.51
C TYR A 56 -25.90 3.30 -16.05
N ASP A 57 -25.96 4.47 -16.70
CA ASP A 57 -26.81 5.58 -16.26
C ASP A 57 -28.29 5.23 -16.49
N GLU A 58 -28.62 4.63 -17.63
CA GLU A 58 -29.98 4.10 -17.91
C GLU A 58 -30.36 3.03 -16.88
N ARG A 59 -29.45 2.07 -16.61
CA ARG A 59 -29.74 0.94 -15.73
C ARG A 59 -29.98 1.35 -14.28
N VAL A 60 -29.24 2.34 -13.79
CA VAL A 60 -29.42 2.90 -12.44
C VAL A 60 -30.72 3.72 -12.35
N ALA A 61 -31.11 4.44 -13.42
CA ALA A 61 -32.29 5.26 -13.43
C ALA A 61 -33.61 4.45 -13.58
N ASP A 62 -33.56 3.24 -14.15
CA ASP A 62 -34.71 2.42 -14.45
C ASP A 62 -35.46 1.96 -13.17
N PRO A 63 -36.73 2.40 -12.94
CA PRO A 63 -37.48 2.01 -11.76
C PRO A 63 -37.90 0.52 -11.77
N ALA A 64 -37.82 -0.17 -12.89
CA ALA A 64 -38.10 -1.60 -13.00
C ALA A 64 -36.93 -2.45 -12.44
N VAL A 65 -35.74 -1.89 -12.31
CA VAL A 65 -34.59 -2.56 -11.70
C VAL A 65 -34.74 -2.57 -10.17
N PRO A 66 -34.63 -3.74 -9.51
CA PRO A 66 -34.73 -3.84 -8.06
C PRO A 66 -33.75 -2.90 -7.35
N LEU A 67 -34.18 -2.25 -6.25
CA LEU A 67 -33.36 -1.31 -5.47
C LEU A 67 -31.99 -1.88 -5.09
N ALA A 68 -31.93 -3.14 -4.64
CA ALA A 68 -30.66 -3.79 -4.26
C ALA A 68 -29.67 -3.90 -5.45
N ARG A 69 -30.18 -4.11 -6.67
CA ARG A 69 -29.34 -4.14 -7.88
C ARG A 69 -28.86 -2.75 -8.25
N ARG A 70 -29.74 -1.74 -8.14
CA ARG A 70 -29.39 -0.34 -8.39
C ARG A 70 -28.33 0.14 -7.39
N GLU A 71 -28.50 -0.18 -6.10
CA GLU A 71 -27.52 0.13 -5.07
C GLU A 71 -26.16 -0.54 -5.34
N ALA A 72 -26.18 -1.81 -5.73
CA ALA A 72 -24.95 -2.52 -6.11
C ALA A 72 -24.23 -1.87 -7.30
N LEU A 73 -24.97 -1.33 -8.26
CA LEU A 73 -24.41 -0.57 -9.39
C LEU A 73 -23.90 0.80 -8.95
N LEU A 74 -24.66 1.53 -8.12
CA LEU A 74 -24.22 2.82 -7.56
C LEU A 74 -22.91 2.70 -6.81
N ALA A 75 -22.72 1.64 -6.05
CA ALA A 75 -21.47 1.38 -5.32
C ALA A 75 -20.24 1.12 -6.21
N LEU A 76 -20.44 0.86 -7.51
CA LEU A 76 -19.29 0.73 -8.44
C LEU A 76 -18.76 2.09 -8.91
N ASP A 77 -19.50 3.17 -8.71
CA ASP A 77 -19.07 4.51 -9.09
C ASP A 77 -18.45 5.24 -7.88
N PRO A 78 -17.18 5.64 -7.94
CA PRO A 78 -16.50 6.29 -6.82
C PRO A 78 -17.14 7.61 -6.37
N ARG A 79 -17.98 8.23 -7.20
CA ARG A 79 -18.73 9.44 -6.85
C ARG A 79 -19.87 9.19 -5.86
N ASN A 80 -20.34 7.95 -5.77
CA ASN A 80 -21.47 7.56 -4.93
C ASN A 80 -21.05 6.95 -3.59
N VAL A 81 -19.74 6.79 -3.34
CA VAL A 81 -19.23 6.18 -2.12
C VAL A 81 -18.46 7.21 -1.30
N THR A 82 -18.44 7.00 0.00
CA THR A 82 -17.58 7.76 0.94
C THR A 82 -16.56 6.79 1.51
N LEU A 83 -15.28 7.12 1.35
CA LEU A 83 -14.20 6.35 1.95
C LEU A 83 -13.90 6.86 3.36
N GLU A 84 -13.46 5.98 4.24
CA GLU A 84 -13.16 6.30 5.64
C GLU A 84 -12.29 7.56 5.82
N PRO A 85 -11.24 7.79 5.00
CA PRO A 85 -10.41 8.98 5.12
C PRO A 85 -11.16 10.31 4.97
N GLU A 86 -12.29 10.33 4.30
CA GLU A 86 -13.11 11.54 4.12
C GLU A 86 -13.75 12.03 5.44
N TYR A 87 -13.75 11.21 6.49
CA TYR A 87 -14.18 11.59 7.82
C TYR A 87 -13.07 12.25 8.66
N TYR A 88 -11.81 12.21 8.21
CA TYR A 88 -10.69 12.73 8.99
C TYR A 88 -10.47 14.22 8.75
N GLY A 89 -10.33 14.98 9.85
CA GLY A 89 -10.16 16.44 9.78
C GLY A 89 -8.83 16.92 9.22
N ASP A 90 -7.84 16.04 9.11
CA ASP A 90 -6.51 16.29 8.57
C ASP A 90 -6.35 15.93 7.08
N ILE A 91 -7.45 15.57 6.42
CA ILE A 91 -7.46 15.27 4.98
C ILE A 91 -7.23 16.53 4.15
N ASP A 92 -6.39 16.42 3.13
CA ASP A 92 -6.37 17.38 2.02
C ASP A 92 -7.46 16.97 1.01
N ALA A 93 -8.60 17.65 1.08
CA ALA A 93 -9.79 17.29 0.31
C ALA A 93 -9.55 17.34 -1.22
N GLU A 94 -8.74 18.27 -1.71
CA GLU A 94 -8.44 18.41 -3.14
C GLU A 94 -7.56 17.25 -3.62
N ARG A 95 -6.48 16.97 -2.89
CA ARG A 95 -5.60 15.83 -3.20
C ARG A 95 -6.34 14.52 -3.11
N PHE A 96 -7.20 14.35 -2.09
CA PHE A 96 -7.96 13.13 -1.91
C PHE A 96 -9.00 12.93 -3.02
N ALA A 97 -9.76 13.97 -3.37
CA ALA A 97 -10.73 13.91 -4.47
C ALA A 97 -10.08 13.47 -5.79
N ARG A 98 -8.83 13.87 -6.03
CA ARG A 98 -8.06 13.44 -7.19
C ARG A 98 -7.76 11.94 -7.18
N VAL A 99 -7.31 11.37 -6.05
CA VAL A 99 -6.86 9.96 -5.96
C VAL A 99 -7.98 8.99 -5.62
N LYS A 100 -9.07 9.44 -5.01
CA LYS A 100 -10.21 8.63 -4.58
C LYS A 100 -10.72 7.66 -5.64
N PRO A 101 -10.93 8.05 -6.92
CA PRO A 101 -11.41 7.13 -7.93
C PRO A 101 -10.48 5.92 -8.14
N LEU A 102 -9.17 6.16 -8.09
CA LEU A 102 -8.16 5.11 -8.26
C LEU A 102 -8.00 4.26 -7.00
N LEU A 103 -8.16 4.84 -5.81
CA LEU A 103 -8.22 4.09 -4.55
C LEU A 103 -9.45 3.19 -4.53
N TRP A 104 -10.62 3.68 -4.96
CA TRP A 104 -11.81 2.86 -5.05
C TRP A 104 -11.65 1.69 -6.03
N LEU A 105 -11.07 1.94 -7.19
CA LEU A 105 -10.71 0.88 -8.14
C LEU A 105 -9.72 -0.11 -7.51
N TRP A 106 -8.69 0.36 -6.81
CA TRP A 106 -7.71 -0.48 -6.12
C TRP A 106 -8.36 -1.43 -5.13
N TYR A 107 -9.22 -0.94 -4.24
CA TYR A 107 -9.85 -1.75 -3.20
C TYR A 107 -10.92 -2.70 -3.73
N THR A 108 -11.66 -2.26 -4.75
CA THR A 108 -12.80 -3.02 -5.27
C THR A 108 -12.38 -4.06 -6.30
N PHE A 109 -11.29 -3.82 -7.02
CA PHE A 109 -10.77 -4.73 -8.03
C PHE A 109 -10.57 -6.16 -7.51
N ASP A 110 -9.95 -6.31 -6.34
CA ASP A 110 -9.71 -7.61 -5.72
C ASP A 110 -10.99 -8.37 -5.35
N ARG A 111 -12.10 -7.65 -5.20
CA ARG A 111 -13.42 -8.23 -4.87
C ARG A 111 -14.20 -8.60 -6.12
N CYS A 112 -13.96 -7.93 -7.23
CA CYS A 112 -14.64 -8.19 -8.51
C CYS A 112 -14.02 -9.33 -9.30
N LEU A 113 -12.71 -9.57 -9.18
CA LEU A 113 -12.03 -10.69 -9.83
C LEU A 113 -11.91 -11.88 -8.88
N PRO A 114 -12.26 -13.10 -9.32
CA PRO A 114 -12.11 -14.29 -8.49
C PRO A 114 -10.66 -14.53 -8.10
N GLY A 115 -10.46 -14.82 -6.83
CA GLY A 115 -9.20 -15.33 -6.33
C GLY A 115 -8.15 -14.28 -6.01
N GLY A 116 -8.23 -13.72 -4.79
CA GLY A 116 -7.21 -12.81 -4.23
C GLY A 116 -5.77 -13.35 -4.22
N GLN A 117 -5.56 -14.62 -4.57
CA GLN A 117 -4.25 -15.23 -4.77
C GLN A 117 -3.75 -15.11 -6.23
N ASN A 118 -4.57 -14.63 -7.16
CA ASN A 118 -4.12 -14.38 -8.52
C ASN A 118 -3.18 -13.17 -8.54
N VAL A 119 -1.94 -13.39 -8.96
CA VAL A 119 -0.92 -12.33 -8.98
C VAL A 119 -0.57 -11.85 -10.40
N ALA A 120 -0.99 -12.57 -11.43
CA ALA A 120 -0.58 -12.28 -12.80
C ALA A 120 -1.08 -10.92 -13.29
N LEU A 121 -2.39 -10.67 -13.23
CA LEU A 121 -2.99 -9.40 -13.62
C LEU A 121 -3.02 -8.38 -12.47
N PRO A 122 -3.47 -8.73 -11.24
CA PRO A 122 -3.65 -7.73 -10.17
C PRO A 122 -2.39 -6.96 -9.77
N VAL A 123 -1.22 -7.60 -9.76
CA VAL A 123 0.05 -6.91 -9.48
C VAL A 123 0.37 -5.87 -10.57
N ARG A 124 0.05 -6.16 -11.83
CA ARG A 124 0.23 -5.21 -12.94
C ARG A 124 -0.74 -4.04 -12.86
N VAL A 125 -2.01 -4.30 -12.51
CA VAL A 125 -3.02 -3.24 -12.29
C VAL A 125 -2.55 -2.28 -11.20
N ARG A 126 -2.15 -2.79 -10.03
CA ARG A 126 -1.67 -1.94 -8.94
C ARG A 126 -0.41 -1.17 -9.31
N ARG A 127 0.47 -1.76 -10.10
CA ARG A 127 1.66 -1.06 -10.62
C ARG A 127 1.29 0.09 -11.56
N ALA A 128 0.26 -0.07 -12.38
CA ALA A 128 -0.24 0.99 -13.26
C ALA A 128 -0.92 2.12 -12.45
N LEU A 129 -1.67 1.78 -11.40
CA LEU A 129 -2.39 2.76 -10.58
C LEU A 129 -1.46 3.54 -9.63
N ALA A 130 -0.47 2.89 -9.03
CA ALA A 130 0.36 3.45 -7.96
C ALA A 130 1.02 4.80 -8.29
N PRO A 131 1.60 5.05 -9.50
CA PRO A 131 2.18 6.34 -9.83
C PRO A 131 1.20 7.51 -9.87
N HIS A 132 -0.09 7.22 -10.01
CA HIS A 132 -1.17 8.22 -10.06
C HIS A 132 -1.79 8.47 -8.68
N ILE A 133 -1.62 7.54 -7.74
CA ILE A 133 -2.12 7.63 -6.36
C ILE A 133 -1.03 8.23 -5.46
N PHE A 134 0.19 7.68 -5.47
CA PHE A 134 1.27 8.05 -4.57
C PHE A 134 1.93 9.38 -4.95
N ALA A 135 2.50 10.08 -3.97
CA ALA A 135 3.33 11.25 -4.21
C ALA A 135 4.55 10.91 -5.10
N ARG A 136 5.13 9.71 -4.91
CA ARG A 136 6.19 9.16 -5.75
C ARG A 136 6.10 7.64 -5.77
N CYS A 137 6.24 7.05 -6.96
CA CYS A 137 6.35 5.59 -7.11
C CYS A 137 7.52 5.26 -8.04
N GLY A 138 8.48 4.50 -7.53
CA GLY A 138 9.62 4.01 -8.30
C GLY A 138 9.27 2.85 -9.22
N ARG A 139 10.28 2.36 -9.92
CA ARG A 139 10.14 1.26 -10.89
C ARG A 139 9.88 -0.07 -10.20
N ASN A 140 9.19 -0.95 -10.91
CA ASN A 140 9.00 -2.36 -10.55
C ASN A 140 8.32 -2.56 -9.17
N PHE A 141 7.44 -1.62 -8.78
CA PHE A 141 6.61 -1.78 -7.59
C PHE A 141 5.73 -3.03 -7.71
N LYS A 142 5.73 -3.86 -6.67
CA LYS A 142 4.89 -5.06 -6.58
C LYS A 142 4.04 -4.98 -5.32
N CYS A 143 2.74 -5.00 -5.51
CA CYS A 143 1.78 -4.96 -4.42
C CYS A 143 0.76 -6.07 -4.58
N PHE A 144 0.58 -6.87 -3.52
CA PHE A 144 -0.39 -7.95 -3.49
C PHE A 144 -1.76 -7.44 -3.04
N HIS A 145 -2.73 -8.32 -2.89
CA HIS A 145 -4.12 -7.97 -2.59
C HIS A 145 -4.32 -7.48 -1.16
N ASN A 146 -5.42 -6.78 -0.93
CA ASN A 146 -5.85 -6.25 0.37
C ASN A 146 -4.76 -5.39 1.05
N VAL A 147 -4.06 -4.57 0.28
CA VAL A 147 -3.20 -3.52 0.82
C VAL A 147 -4.02 -2.24 0.88
N GLU A 148 -4.06 -1.63 2.06
CA GLU A 148 -4.87 -0.46 2.37
C GLU A 148 -3.98 0.75 2.71
N PHE A 149 -4.47 1.94 2.36
CA PHE A 149 -3.84 3.23 2.65
C PHE A 149 -4.86 4.11 3.38
N SER A 150 -4.39 5.08 4.17
CA SER A 150 -5.30 6.11 4.67
C SER A 150 -5.61 7.12 3.57
N PHE A 151 -4.60 7.78 3.02
CA PHE A 151 -4.78 8.77 1.97
C PHE A 151 -4.21 8.36 0.61
N GLY A 152 -3.18 7.53 0.58
CA GLY A 152 -2.43 7.14 -0.60
C GLY A 152 -1.50 8.24 -1.13
N TYR A 153 -1.94 9.49 -1.14
CA TYR A 153 -1.18 10.62 -1.69
C TYR A 153 0.01 11.08 -0.82
N ASN A 154 0.21 10.52 0.36
CA ASN A 154 1.37 10.78 1.22
C ASN A 154 2.41 9.65 1.20
N MET A 155 2.26 8.71 0.27
CA MET A 155 3.22 7.63 0.06
C MET A 155 4.35 8.07 -0.87
N GLU A 156 5.59 7.83 -0.47
CA GLU A 156 6.78 7.93 -1.32
C GLU A 156 7.44 6.55 -1.39
N VAL A 157 7.51 5.98 -2.59
CA VAL A 157 7.97 4.61 -2.81
C VAL A 157 9.16 4.59 -3.76
N GLY A 158 10.22 3.88 -3.36
CA GLY A 158 11.42 3.67 -4.16
C GLY A 158 11.29 2.57 -5.22
N ASP A 159 12.42 2.20 -5.80
CA ASP A 159 12.52 1.14 -6.81
C ASP A 159 12.47 -0.26 -6.17
N ASP A 160 11.90 -1.23 -6.89
CA ASP A 160 11.88 -2.66 -6.53
C ASP A 160 11.22 -2.97 -5.17
N VAL A 161 10.30 -2.12 -4.71
CA VAL A 161 9.57 -2.33 -3.47
C VAL A 161 8.52 -3.42 -3.62
N VAL A 162 8.42 -4.28 -2.59
CA VAL A 162 7.41 -5.35 -2.53
C VAL A 162 6.57 -5.21 -1.27
N VAL A 163 5.26 -5.08 -1.45
CA VAL A 163 4.27 -5.07 -0.36
C VAL A 163 3.38 -6.29 -0.51
N HIS A 164 3.42 -7.17 0.49
CA HIS A 164 2.61 -8.38 0.51
C HIS A 164 1.17 -8.09 0.93
N ARG A 165 0.35 -9.13 1.01
CA ARG A 165 -1.10 -9.03 1.23
C ARG A 165 -1.47 -8.58 2.65
N ASN A 166 -2.66 -7.98 2.77
CA ASN A 166 -3.25 -7.57 4.05
C ASN A 166 -2.32 -6.65 4.87
N VAL A 167 -1.65 -5.73 4.19
CA VAL A 167 -0.78 -4.72 4.80
C VAL A 167 -1.54 -3.41 4.89
N LEU A 168 -1.46 -2.75 6.04
CA LEU A 168 -1.92 -1.39 6.23
C LEU A 168 -0.72 -0.42 6.16
N LEU A 169 -0.82 0.56 5.28
CA LEU A 169 0.10 1.68 5.15
C LEU A 169 -0.67 2.96 5.52
N ASP A 170 -0.68 3.29 6.80
CA ASP A 170 -1.43 4.42 7.32
C ASP A 170 -0.64 5.72 7.09
N ASP A 171 -0.82 6.30 5.91
CA ASP A 171 -0.13 7.47 5.41
C ASP A 171 -0.82 8.80 5.71
N ARG A 172 -1.49 8.94 6.86
CA ARG A 172 -2.03 10.24 7.32
C ARG A 172 -0.92 11.28 7.46
N GLY A 173 0.24 10.89 8.01
CA GLY A 173 1.50 11.56 7.77
C GLY A 173 2.16 11.07 6.48
N VAL A 174 3.47 11.15 6.40
CA VAL A 174 4.24 10.66 5.25
C VAL A 174 4.82 9.28 5.55
N ILE A 175 4.68 8.33 4.63
CA ILE A 175 5.43 7.08 4.64
C ILE A 175 6.42 7.08 3.49
N ARG A 176 7.71 6.92 3.83
CA ARG A 176 8.81 6.81 2.86
C ARG A 176 9.36 5.40 2.84
N LEU A 177 9.26 4.76 1.69
CA LEU A 177 9.86 3.47 1.41
C LEU A 177 11.04 3.67 0.47
N GLY A 178 12.24 3.34 0.92
CA GLY A 178 13.44 3.32 0.10
C GLY A 178 13.42 2.20 -0.95
N ASP A 179 14.53 2.02 -1.64
CA ASP A 179 14.65 0.99 -2.66
C ASP A 179 14.71 -0.41 -2.05
N ARG A 180 14.11 -1.40 -2.73
CA ARG A 180 14.15 -2.82 -2.35
C ARG A 180 13.58 -3.11 -0.96
N VAL A 181 12.71 -2.24 -0.46
CA VAL A 181 11.95 -2.49 0.77
C VAL A 181 11.00 -3.66 0.56
N SER A 182 10.93 -4.54 1.55
CA SER A 182 10.00 -5.67 1.57
C SER A 182 9.14 -5.64 2.82
N ILE A 183 7.82 -5.55 2.64
CA ILE A 183 6.83 -5.56 3.72
C ILE A 183 6.00 -6.83 3.58
N SER A 184 6.09 -7.71 4.58
CA SER A 184 5.43 -9.02 4.57
C SER A 184 3.97 -8.93 4.99
N ASP A 185 3.26 -10.03 4.81
CA ASP A 185 1.83 -10.15 5.07
C ASP A 185 1.44 -9.67 6.48
N TYR A 186 0.31 -8.97 6.58
CA TYR A 186 -0.30 -8.46 7.80
C TYR A 186 0.55 -7.47 8.60
N ALA A 187 1.61 -6.92 8.02
CA ALA A 187 2.36 -5.85 8.67
C ALA A 187 1.59 -4.53 8.62
N ASN A 188 1.83 -3.67 9.62
CA ASN A 188 1.20 -2.36 9.71
C ASN A 188 2.27 -1.28 9.86
N ILE A 189 2.19 -0.23 9.05
CA ILE A 189 3.07 0.92 9.11
C ILE A 189 2.21 2.16 9.37
N TYR A 190 2.46 2.82 10.50
CA TYR A 190 1.72 4.01 10.91
C TYR A 190 2.56 5.27 10.73
N SER A 191 1.93 6.38 10.37
CA SER A 191 2.55 7.71 10.31
C SER A 191 1.76 8.76 11.08
N HIS A 192 0.77 8.36 11.87
CA HIS A 192 0.11 9.23 12.83
C HIS A 192 -0.03 8.56 14.20
N THR A 193 -0.26 9.38 15.24
CA THR A 193 -0.54 8.92 16.59
C THR A 193 -1.56 9.85 17.24
N HIS A 194 -2.22 9.38 18.28
CA HIS A 194 -3.14 10.18 19.10
C HIS A 194 -2.51 10.49 20.45
N SER A 195 -2.88 11.65 21.02
CA SER A 195 -2.57 11.95 22.39
C SER A 195 -3.23 10.94 23.33
N ILE A 196 -2.51 10.54 24.36
CA ILE A 196 -3.08 9.68 25.42
C ILE A 196 -3.98 10.47 26.39
N VAL A 197 -3.98 11.78 26.29
CA VAL A 197 -4.76 12.69 27.18
C VAL A 197 -5.98 13.22 26.44
N GLU A 198 -5.79 13.72 25.23
CA GLU A 198 -6.86 14.29 24.40
C GLU A 198 -6.96 13.51 23.08
N GLN A 199 -7.98 12.66 22.97
CA GLN A 199 -8.14 11.77 21.82
C GLN A 199 -8.26 12.48 20.47
N LYS A 200 -8.75 13.73 20.48
CA LYS A 200 -8.88 14.53 19.25
C LYS A 200 -7.56 15.06 18.73
N ASP A 201 -6.53 15.09 19.57
CA ASP A 201 -5.21 15.54 19.18
C ASP A 201 -4.51 14.45 18.36
N VAL A 202 -4.44 14.67 17.07
CA VAL A 202 -3.75 13.80 16.11
C VAL A 202 -2.42 14.45 15.73
N THR A 203 -1.35 13.67 15.84
CA THR A 203 -0.01 14.10 15.42
C THR A 203 0.43 13.23 14.25
N SER A 204 0.64 13.83 13.10
CA SER A 204 1.16 13.16 11.92
C SER A 204 2.67 13.39 11.80
N VAL A 205 3.44 12.30 11.72
CA VAL A 205 4.91 12.31 11.67
C VAL A 205 5.42 11.35 10.60
N PRO A 206 6.47 11.72 9.84
CA PRO A 206 7.00 10.83 8.81
C PRO A 206 7.55 9.54 9.38
N THR A 207 7.15 8.40 8.81
CA THR A 207 7.73 7.09 9.08
C THR A 207 8.58 6.68 7.88
N VAL A 208 9.81 6.23 8.12
CA VAL A 208 10.81 6.02 7.06
C VAL A 208 11.37 4.61 7.15
N LEU A 209 11.22 3.87 6.08
CA LEU A 209 11.91 2.60 5.84
C LEU A 209 12.98 2.84 4.77
N GLU A 210 14.25 2.83 5.17
CA GLU A 210 15.36 3.06 4.23
C GLU A 210 15.58 1.86 3.29
N ASP A 211 16.58 1.95 2.41
CA ASP A 211 16.85 0.89 1.42
C ASP A 211 17.08 -0.48 2.07
N ASP A 212 16.64 -1.54 1.37
CA ASP A 212 16.85 -2.94 1.75
C ASP A 212 16.21 -3.33 3.09
N VAL A 213 15.31 -2.49 3.65
CA VAL A 213 14.60 -2.78 4.90
C VAL A 213 13.62 -3.93 4.70
N ARG A 214 13.52 -4.77 5.75
CA ARG A 214 12.54 -5.86 5.81
C ARG A 214 11.63 -5.73 7.02
N ILE A 215 10.35 -5.56 6.76
CA ILE A 215 9.29 -5.68 7.77
C ILE A 215 8.67 -7.05 7.60
N THR A 216 8.73 -7.86 8.64
CA THR A 216 8.30 -9.25 8.52
C THR A 216 6.88 -9.46 9.03
N TYR A 217 6.39 -10.67 8.89
CA TYR A 217 5.02 -11.10 9.13
C TYR A 217 4.42 -10.54 10.44
N HIS A 218 3.25 -9.89 10.36
CA HIS A 218 2.54 -9.25 11.48
C HIS A 218 3.35 -8.22 12.28
N ALA A 219 4.45 -7.70 11.75
CA ALA A 219 5.19 -6.66 12.45
C ALA A 219 4.48 -5.30 12.34
N THR A 220 4.63 -4.48 13.36
CA THR A 220 4.10 -3.12 13.39
C THR A 220 5.23 -2.12 13.55
N VAL A 221 5.18 -1.06 12.72
CA VAL A 221 6.08 0.10 12.84
C VAL A 221 5.23 1.31 13.23
N LEU A 222 5.51 1.89 14.40
CA LEU A 222 4.75 3.03 14.88
C LEU A 222 5.19 4.34 14.19
N ALA A 223 4.32 5.34 14.30
CA ALA A 223 4.51 6.66 13.72
C ALA A 223 5.84 7.30 14.14
N GLY A 224 6.52 7.91 13.18
CA GLY A 224 7.80 8.61 13.41
C GLY A 224 9.04 7.70 13.48
N VAL A 225 8.86 6.38 13.46
CA VAL A 225 9.99 5.45 13.50
C VAL A 225 10.74 5.44 12.16
N ARG A 226 12.07 5.50 12.25
CA ARG A 226 12.98 5.25 11.14
C ARG A 226 13.57 3.84 11.28
N VAL A 227 13.39 3.03 10.25
CA VAL A 227 14.13 1.76 10.11
C VAL A 227 15.27 2.00 9.14
N GLY A 228 16.49 1.98 9.68
CA GLY A 228 17.73 2.27 8.92
C GLY A 228 18.04 1.21 7.86
N LYS A 229 18.87 1.58 6.90
CA LYS A 229 19.26 0.75 5.74
C LYS A 229 19.60 -0.69 6.15
N ASN A 230 19.05 -1.65 5.40
CA ASN A 230 19.17 -3.08 5.73
C ASN A 230 18.64 -3.47 7.12
N GLY A 231 17.94 -2.60 7.83
CA GLY A 231 17.29 -2.92 9.10
C GLY A 231 16.20 -3.98 8.91
N MET A 232 15.83 -4.65 9.99
CA MET A 232 14.77 -5.65 9.98
C MET A 232 13.94 -5.56 11.25
N VAL A 233 12.63 -5.53 11.09
CA VAL A 233 11.67 -5.73 12.18
C VAL A 233 11.13 -7.16 12.05
N GLY A 234 11.42 -7.98 13.09
CA GLY A 234 11.08 -9.40 13.10
C GLY A 234 9.59 -9.66 13.22
N ALA A 235 9.19 -10.91 12.97
CA ALA A 235 7.78 -11.29 12.98
C ALA A 235 7.11 -10.98 14.35
N VAL A 236 5.88 -10.43 14.29
CA VAL A 236 5.07 -10.07 15.47
C VAL A 236 5.76 -9.01 16.37
N ALA A 237 6.78 -8.33 15.88
CA ALA A 237 7.47 -7.28 16.65
C ALA A 237 6.78 -5.91 16.47
N VAL A 238 6.88 -5.07 17.50
CA VAL A 238 6.38 -3.68 17.46
C VAL A 238 7.57 -2.72 17.61
N ALA A 239 7.95 -2.07 16.50
CA ALA A 239 8.98 -1.03 16.49
C ALA A 239 8.40 0.29 17.03
N THR A 240 8.75 0.63 18.25
CA THR A 240 8.34 1.86 18.96
C THR A 240 9.42 2.92 18.95
N LYS A 241 10.62 2.60 18.46
CA LYS A 241 11.80 3.46 18.35
C LYS A 241 12.57 3.09 17.09
N ASP A 242 13.45 3.96 16.66
CA ASP A 242 14.30 3.75 15.51
C ASP A 242 15.05 2.44 15.56
N VAL A 243 15.11 1.79 14.41
CA VAL A 243 15.91 0.59 14.17
C VAL A 243 17.18 1.01 13.45
N ARG A 244 18.34 0.72 14.07
CA ARG A 244 19.64 1.04 13.49
C ARG A 244 19.87 0.30 12.17
N PRO A 245 20.65 0.87 11.24
CA PRO A 245 21.04 0.16 10.02
C PRO A 245 21.64 -1.21 10.33
N TRP A 246 21.27 -2.21 9.53
CA TRP A 246 21.76 -3.61 9.63
C TRP A 246 21.29 -4.38 10.86
N HIS A 247 20.54 -3.76 11.77
CA HIS A 247 20.06 -4.43 12.98
C HIS A 247 18.78 -5.22 12.72
N VAL A 248 18.66 -6.34 13.45
CA VAL A 248 17.45 -7.15 13.54
C VAL A 248 16.79 -6.91 14.88
N ASN A 249 15.63 -6.26 14.88
CA ASN A 249 14.86 -5.96 16.08
C ASN A 249 13.67 -6.91 16.18
N VAL A 250 13.43 -7.47 17.37
CA VAL A 250 12.32 -8.39 17.64
C VAL A 250 11.65 -8.09 18.98
N GLY A 251 10.43 -8.55 19.16
CA GLY A 251 9.67 -8.44 20.41
C GLY A 251 8.78 -7.19 20.49
N ILE A 252 8.13 -7.02 21.65
CA ILE A 252 7.21 -5.93 21.96
C ILE A 252 7.62 -5.33 23.33
N PRO A 253 8.20 -4.11 23.37
CA PRO A 253 8.70 -3.33 22.22
C PRO A 253 9.90 -4.01 21.53
N ALA A 254 10.07 -3.74 20.24
CA ALA A 254 11.16 -4.33 19.45
C ALA A 254 12.52 -3.83 19.93
N LYS A 255 13.44 -4.77 20.18
CA LYS A 255 14.82 -4.48 20.59
C LYS A 255 15.80 -5.20 19.67
N SER A 256 16.96 -4.61 19.45
CA SER A 256 18.01 -5.23 18.67
C SER A 256 18.52 -6.50 19.35
N VAL A 257 18.46 -7.62 18.63
CA VAL A 257 18.97 -8.92 19.08
C VAL A 257 20.18 -9.38 18.28
N ARG A 258 20.42 -8.77 17.11
CA ARG A 258 21.51 -9.16 16.22
C ARG A 258 21.83 -8.04 15.23
N VAL A 259 23.08 -7.94 14.83
CA VAL A 259 23.52 -7.28 13.61
C VAL A 259 23.57 -8.32 12.50
N LYS A 260 23.13 -7.99 11.30
CA LYS A 260 23.17 -8.92 10.15
C LYS A 260 24.63 -9.31 9.86
N PRO A 261 24.93 -10.58 9.53
CA PRO A 261 26.31 -11.05 9.40
C PRO A 261 27.08 -10.43 8.21
N ASN A 262 26.36 -9.90 7.24
CA ASN A 262 26.91 -9.20 6.08
C ASN A 262 26.94 -7.68 6.25
N ALA A 263 26.79 -7.18 7.47
CA ALA A 263 26.87 -5.75 7.77
C ALA A 263 28.32 -5.25 7.65
N PRO A 264 28.51 -3.98 7.26
CA PRO A 264 29.83 -3.38 7.25
C PRO A 264 30.38 -3.24 8.69
N PRO A 265 31.71 -3.14 8.86
CA PRO A 265 32.34 -3.16 10.20
C PRO A 265 31.84 -2.08 11.16
N ASP A 266 31.47 -0.92 10.66
CA ASP A 266 30.96 0.21 11.43
C ASP A 266 29.57 -0.06 12.06
N ALA A 267 28.77 -0.93 11.48
CA ALA A 267 27.49 -1.35 12.06
C ALA A 267 27.66 -2.05 13.42
N TYR A 268 28.80 -2.70 13.65
CA TYR A 268 29.14 -3.40 14.90
C TYR A 268 29.70 -2.49 16.00
N VAL A 269 30.28 -1.35 15.64
CA VAL A 269 30.88 -0.41 16.60
C VAL A 269 29.84 0.10 17.60
N THR A 270 28.63 0.37 17.12
CA THR A 270 27.54 0.87 17.96
C THR A 270 27.05 -0.15 18.99
N GLU A 271 27.18 -1.46 18.75
CA GLU A 271 26.80 -2.50 19.71
C GLU A 271 27.82 -2.61 20.86
N ARG A 272 29.11 -2.38 20.61
CA ARG A 272 30.12 -2.40 21.65
C ARG A 272 29.92 -1.30 22.70
N ILE A 273 29.38 -0.14 22.27
CA ILE A 273 29.04 0.97 23.17
C ILE A 273 27.77 0.66 23.98
N ALA A 274 26.80 0.00 23.38
CA ALA A 274 25.53 -0.34 24.05
C ALA A 274 25.66 -1.48 25.08
N ARG A 275 26.75 -2.26 25.04
CA ARG A 275 27.03 -3.37 25.98
C ARG A 275 27.95 -3.01 27.14
N ARG A 276 28.37 -1.74 27.29
CA ARG A 276 29.01 -1.34 28.53
C ARG A 276 28.02 -1.47 29.68
N PRO A 277 28.28 -2.33 30.69
CA PRO A 277 27.47 -2.32 31.89
C PRO A 277 27.52 -0.94 32.51
N PRO A 278 26.48 -0.47 33.19
CA PRO A 278 26.58 0.72 34.00
C PRO A 278 27.74 0.51 34.96
N GLU A 279 28.66 1.46 34.98
CA GLU A 279 29.72 1.48 35.99
C GLU A 279 29.06 1.49 37.36
N ALA A 280 29.50 0.56 38.23
CA ALA A 280 28.97 0.34 39.57
C ALA A 280 29.22 1.55 40.49
#